data_c666dad4f1c27fdb9461e68c0ead3f5b
#
_entry.id   c666dad4f1c27fdb9461e68c0ead3f5b
#
_cell.length_a   1.000
_cell.length_b   1.000
_cell.length_c   1.000
_cell.angle_alpha   90.00
_cell.angle_beta   90.00
_cell.angle_gamma   90.00
#
_symmetry.space_group_name_H-M   'P 1'
#
loop_
_entity.id
_entity.type
_entity.pdbx_description
1 polymer ?
#
loop_
_entity_poly.entity_id
_entity_poly.type
_entity_poly.pdbx_seq_one_letter_code
_entity_poly.pdbx_strand_id
1 'polypeptide(L)'
;MTIADFSGLTKKRPEKSLSSGKKRLSGRNNYGRITIRHRGGGHKRLLRLIDFKRIDKMGVPGTVAALEYDPNRTARIALIHYLDGDKRYILAPDGLQAGQQVVCAERTKVKLGNCMQLQYIPMGYKVHNVEMQRGRGGQIVRSAGTSATLMGADGDFILLQLPSSEVRKVRKECFATIGM
;
A
#
# COMPACT_ATOMS: atom_id res chain seq x y z
N MET A 1 27.12 -5.56 -6.56
CA MET A 1 25.88 -6.36 -6.50
C MET A 1 25.08 -5.87 -5.30
N THR A 2 23.86 -5.40 -5.45
CA THR A 2 23.03 -4.93 -4.34
C THR A 2 22.20 -6.10 -3.80
N ILE A 3 22.23 -6.30 -2.48
CA ILE A 3 21.47 -7.33 -1.78
C ILE A 3 20.35 -6.63 -1.02
N ALA A 4 19.13 -7.21 -1.03
CA ALA A 4 18.03 -6.67 -0.25
C ALA A 4 18.30 -6.87 1.25
N ASP A 5 18.15 -5.81 2.03
CA ASP A 5 18.20 -5.89 3.48
C ASP A 5 16.87 -6.39 4.05
N PHE A 6 16.93 -7.49 4.79
CA PHE A 6 15.79 -8.13 5.45
C PHE A 6 15.82 -7.98 6.98
N SER A 7 16.75 -7.20 7.53
CA SER A 7 16.92 -7.05 8.99
C SER A 7 15.68 -6.50 9.71
N GLY A 8 14.93 -5.61 9.04
CA GLY A 8 13.70 -5.03 9.59
C GLY A 8 12.45 -5.91 9.46
N LEU A 9 12.56 -7.15 8.96
CA LEU A 9 11.40 -8.03 8.83
C LEU A 9 11.18 -8.85 10.11
N THR A 10 9.96 -8.85 10.60
CA THR A 10 9.60 -9.54 11.84
C THR A 10 9.00 -10.93 11.60
N LYS A 11 8.51 -11.22 10.38
CA LYS A 11 7.90 -12.50 10.02
C LYS A 11 8.35 -12.96 8.63
N LYS A 12 8.79 -14.22 8.53
CA LYS A 12 9.31 -14.80 7.26
C LYS A 12 8.21 -15.45 6.41
N ARG A 13 7.18 -16.05 7.02
CA ARG A 13 6.12 -16.77 6.29
C ARG A 13 4.84 -15.93 6.23
N PRO A 14 4.16 -15.86 5.07
CA PRO A 14 2.91 -15.12 4.95
C PRO A 14 1.76 -15.78 5.72
N GLU A 15 0.74 -15.00 6.05
CA GLU A 15 -0.52 -15.49 6.59
C GLU A 15 -1.23 -16.32 5.50
N LYS A 16 -1.60 -17.57 5.82
CA LYS A 16 -2.18 -18.51 4.84
C LYS A 16 -3.52 -18.01 4.30
N SER A 17 -4.39 -17.49 5.15
CA SER A 17 -5.71 -16.98 4.77
C SER A 17 -5.64 -15.79 3.80
N LEU A 18 -4.56 -14.99 3.86
CA LEU A 18 -4.34 -13.81 3.05
C LEU A 18 -3.37 -14.06 1.88
N SER A 19 -3.08 -15.30 1.56
CA SER A 19 -2.17 -15.66 0.46
C SER A 19 -2.77 -16.69 -0.47
N SER A 20 -2.55 -16.51 -1.76
CA SER A 20 -3.01 -17.44 -2.81
C SER A 20 -1.90 -17.79 -3.78
N GLY A 21 -2.06 -18.90 -4.49
CA GLY A 21 -1.13 -19.29 -5.54
C GLY A 21 -1.19 -18.34 -6.72
N LYS A 22 -0.05 -17.87 -7.21
CA LYS A 22 0.03 -17.02 -8.40
C LYS A 22 0.30 -17.90 -9.64
N LYS A 23 -0.70 -18.02 -10.52
CA LYS A 23 -0.52 -18.63 -11.83
C LYS A 23 0.42 -17.79 -12.70
N ARG A 24 1.30 -18.45 -13.44
CA ARG A 24 2.20 -17.81 -14.41
C ARG A 24 1.80 -18.22 -15.81
N LEU A 25 1.62 -17.25 -16.69
CA LEU A 25 1.32 -17.49 -18.11
C LEU A 25 2.57 -17.85 -18.91
N SER A 26 3.75 -17.48 -18.41
CA SER A 26 5.06 -17.78 -19.02
C SER A 26 5.14 -17.41 -20.51
N GLY A 27 4.53 -16.31 -20.90
CA GLY A 27 4.52 -15.81 -22.28
C GLY A 27 3.66 -16.64 -23.24
N ARG A 28 2.75 -17.47 -22.75
CA ARG A 28 1.85 -18.29 -23.56
C ARG A 28 0.46 -17.66 -23.65
N ASN A 29 -0.18 -17.84 -24.80
CA ASN A 29 -1.57 -17.42 -25.02
C ASN A 29 -2.55 -18.49 -24.50
N ASN A 30 -3.87 -18.28 -24.75
CA ASN A 30 -4.94 -19.22 -24.40
C ASN A 30 -4.81 -20.60 -25.06
N TYR A 31 -4.15 -20.70 -26.24
CA TYR A 31 -3.85 -21.96 -26.94
C TYR A 31 -2.55 -22.62 -26.49
N GLY A 32 -1.85 -22.07 -25.48
CA GLY A 32 -0.58 -22.60 -24.99
C GLY A 32 0.64 -22.28 -25.85
N ARG A 33 0.48 -21.51 -26.95
CA ARG A 33 1.58 -21.11 -27.82
C ARG A 33 2.38 -19.96 -27.22
N ILE A 34 3.69 -19.96 -27.44
CA ILE A 34 4.57 -18.88 -26.97
C ILE A 34 4.33 -17.65 -27.86
N THR A 35 3.78 -16.58 -27.29
CA THR A 35 3.55 -15.29 -27.95
C THR A 35 4.56 -14.24 -27.52
N ILE A 36 5.16 -14.37 -26.34
CA ILE A 36 6.21 -13.49 -25.83
C ILE A 36 7.39 -14.37 -25.42
N ARG A 37 8.52 -14.19 -26.09
CA ARG A 37 9.77 -14.91 -25.76
C ARG A 37 10.38 -14.45 -24.45
N HIS A 38 11.29 -15.24 -23.89
CA HIS A 38 12.06 -14.94 -22.68
C HIS A 38 11.20 -14.67 -21.42
N ARG A 39 10.00 -15.28 -21.37
CA ARG A 39 9.11 -15.23 -20.19
C ARG A 39 8.94 -16.63 -19.62
N GLY A 40 9.01 -16.73 -18.30
CA GLY A 40 8.86 -17.97 -17.55
C GLY A 40 10.01 -18.25 -16.61
N GLY A 41 10.02 -19.43 -15.99
CA GLY A 41 11.02 -19.81 -14.99
C GLY A 41 10.94 -18.99 -13.71
N GLY A 42 12.03 -19.02 -12.92
CA GLY A 42 12.17 -18.34 -11.65
C GLY A 42 11.37 -19.00 -10.51
N HIS A 43 11.61 -18.56 -9.28
CA HIS A 43 11.02 -19.11 -8.06
C HIS A 43 9.49 -18.92 -8.02
N LYS A 44 8.76 -19.94 -7.51
CA LYS A 44 7.30 -19.87 -7.27
C LYS A 44 6.98 -18.75 -6.27
N ARG A 45 6.01 -17.91 -6.62
CA ARG A 45 5.59 -16.78 -5.78
C ARG A 45 4.14 -16.95 -5.33
N LEU A 46 3.88 -16.63 -4.08
CA LEU A 46 2.53 -16.46 -3.55
C LEU A 46 2.07 -15.01 -3.72
N LEU A 47 0.81 -14.81 -4.09
CA LEU A 47 0.17 -13.51 -4.10
C LEU A 47 -0.36 -13.22 -2.70
N ARG A 48 -0.07 -12.03 -2.15
CA ARG A 48 -0.66 -11.53 -0.92
C ARG A 48 -1.86 -10.66 -1.26
N LEU A 49 -2.95 -10.84 -0.54
CA LEU A 49 -4.13 -10.00 -0.64
C LEU A 49 -3.89 -8.74 0.19
N ILE A 50 -3.66 -7.63 -0.51
CA ILE A 50 -3.40 -6.33 0.13
C ILE A 50 -4.67 -5.51 0.13
N ASP A 51 -5.02 -4.97 1.29
CA ASP A 51 -6.13 -4.04 1.43
C ASP A 51 -5.68 -2.62 1.06
N PHE A 52 -5.98 -2.23 -0.17
CA PHE A 52 -5.71 -0.87 -0.66
C PHE A 52 -6.84 0.12 -0.32
N LYS A 53 -8.00 -0.37 0.09
CA LYS A 53 -9.18 0.46 0.34
C LYS A 53 -9.29 0.88 1.80
N ARG A 54 -9.18 -0.08 2.70
CA ARG A 54 -9.33 0.09 4.16
C ARG A 54 -10.68 0.72 4.61
N ILE A 55 -11.63 0.92 3.68
CA ILE A 55 -12.89 1.64 3.92
C ILE A 55 -13.82 0.83 4.82
N ASP A 56 -13.90 -0.48 4.63
CA ASP A 56 -14.74 -1.40 5.42
C ASP A 56 -14.24 -1.60 6.87
N LYS A 57 -13.04 -1.07 7.21
CA LYS A 57 -12.49 -1.02 8.56
C LYS A 57 -12.36 0.42 9.09
N MET A 58 -13.27 1.30 8.63
CA MET A 58 -13.27 2.69 9.05
C MET A 58 -13.56 2.82 10.54
N GLY A 59 -12.73 3.60 11.24
CA GLY A 59 -12.83 3.81 12.69
C GLY A 59 -12.31 2.66 13.56
N VAL A 60 -12.06 1.47 12.99
CA VAL A 60 -11.55 0.34 13.77
C VAL A 60 -10.03 0.44 13.89
N PRO A 61 -9.47 0.52 15.10
CA PRO A 61 -8.04 0.51 15.29
C PRO A 61 -7.46 -0.89 15.02
N GLY A 62 -6.34 -0.92 14.33
CA GLY A 62 -5.58 -2.13 14.09
C GLY A 62 -4.16 -2.00 14.62
N THR A 63 -3.60 -3.08 15.13
CA THR A 63 -2.22 -3.16 15.61
C THR A 63 -1.35 -3.82 14.57
N VAL A 64 -0.18 -3.23 14.29
CA VAL A 64 0.84 -3.82 13.41
C VAL A 64 1.41 -5.05 14.10
N ALA A 65 1.04 -6.23 13.63
CA ALA A 65 1.51 -7.49 14.18
C ALA A 65 2.89 -7.88 13.65
N ALA A 66 3.14 -7.63 12.35
CA ALA A 66 4.39 -8.00 11.71
C ALA A 66 4.66 -7.15 10.45
N LEU A 67 5.96 -7.01 10.12
CA LEU A 67 6.42 -6.51 8.83
C LEU A 67 6.91 -7.68 8.00
N GLU A 68 6.46 -7.79 6.76
CA GLU A 68 6.73 -8.92 5.89
C GLU A 68 7.24 -8.47 4.51
N TYR A 69 8.00 -9.36 3.88
CA TYR A 69 8.45 -9.22 2.49
C TYR A 69 7.40 -9.75 1.51
N ASP A 70 7.07 -8.98 0.48
CA ASP A 70 6.25 -9.45 -0.63
C ASP A 70 7.10 -9.54 -1.92
N PRO A 71 7.29 -10.74 -2.51
CA PRO A 71 8.07 -10.91 -3.73
C PRO A 71 7.38 -10.34 -4.99
N ASN A 72 6.17 -9.82 -4.88
CA ASN A 72 5.41 -9.27 -6.00
C ASN A 72 5.50 -7.74 -6.11
N ARG A 73 6.11 -7.10 -5.11
CA ARG A 73 6.27 -5.64 -5.05
C ARG A 73 7.60 -5.24 -4.42
N THR A 74 8.00 -4.01 -4.64
CA THR A 74 9.21 -3.46 -4.03
C THR A 74 8.97 -3.01 -2.59
N ALA A 75 7.75 -2.51 -2.29
CA ALA A 75 7.37 -2.07 -0.96
C ALA A 75 7.16 -3.25 -0.01
N ARG A 76 7.53 -3.07 1.26
CA ARG A 76 7.19 -4.00 2.34
C ARG A 76 5.72 -3.91 2.68
N ILE A 77 5.20 -4.95 3.33
CA ILE A 77 3.81 -5.03 3.78
C ILE A 77 3.76 -5.22 5.29
N ALA A 78 2.71 -4.68 5.90
CA ALA A 78 2.43 -4.86 7.33
C ALA A 78 1.19 -5.74 7.50
N LEU A 79 1.30 -6.75 8.35
CA LEU A 79 0.16 -7.52 8.81
C LEU A 79 -0.50 -6.77 9.96
N ILE A 80 -1.77 -6.43 9.79
CA ILE A 80 -2.56 -5.72 10.79
C ILE A 80 -3.55 -6.68 11.42
N HIS A 81 -3.62 -6.68 12.74
CA HIS A 81 -4.67 -7.30 13.53
C HIS A 81 -5.62 -6.20 14.00
N TYR A 82 -6.85 -6.24 13.51
CA TYR A 82 -7.90 -5.32 13.93
C TYR A 82 -8.55 -5.79 15.24
N LEU A 83 -9.15 -4.86 15.98
CA LEU A 83 -9.84 -5.19 17.25
C LEU A 83 -11.04 -6.12 17.05
N ASP A 84 -11.64 -6.13 15.86
CA ASP A 84 -12.74 -7.04 15.49
C ASP A 84 -12.29 -8.46 15.13
N GLY A 85 -10.99 -8.76 15.28
CA GLY A 85 -10.40 -10.07 15.01
C GLY A 85 -9.93 -10.28 13.56
N ASP A 86 -10.27 -9.37 12.64
CA ASP A 86 -9.82 -9.46 11.23
C ASP A 86 -8.32 -9.22 11.12
N LYS A 87 -7.72 -9.93 10.17
CA LYS A 87 -6.32 -9.73 9.76
C LYS A 87 -6.28 -9.22 8.33
N ARG A 88 -5.47 -8.20 8.06
CA ARG A 88 -5.27 -7.66 6.71
C ARG A 88 -3.83 -7.25 6.48
N TYR A 89 -3.42 -7.31 5.22
CA TYR A 89 -2.17 -6.70 4.80
C TYR A 89 -2.40 -5.28 4.29
N ILE A 90 -1.53 -4.36 4.69
CA ILE A 90 -1.43 -3.01 4.14
C ILE A 90 -0.02 -2.77 3.62
N LEU A 91 0.18 -1.71 2.81
CA LEU A 91 1.52 -1.23 2.50
C LEU A 91 2.16 -0.65 3.78
N ALA A 92 3.39 -1.02 4.05
CA ALA A 92 4.14 -0.52 5.19
C ALA A 92 4.89 0.75 4.78
N PRO A 93 4.58 1.91 5.37
CA PRO A 93 5.41 3.10 5.22
C PRO A 93 6.74 2.91 5.95
N ASP A 94 7.76 3.64 5.51
CA ASP A 94 9.05 3.65 6.15
C ASP A 94 8.96 4.13 7.60
N GLY A 95 9.68 3.47 8.52
CA GLY A 95 9.64 3.76 9.95
C GLY A 95 8.45 3.14 10.71
N LEU A 96 7.54 2.41 10.06
CA LEU A 96 6.48 1.70 10.75
C LEU A 96 7.06 0.50 11.52
N GLN A 97 6.65 0.33 12.78
CA GLN A 97 7.15 -0.73 13.65
C GLN A 97 6.03 -1.65 14.13
N ALA A 98 6.38 -2.90 14.46
CA ALA A 98 5.45 -3.84 15.11
C ALA A 98 5.00 -3.28 16.47
N GLY A 99 3.74 -3.50 16.80
CA GLY A 99 3.11 -2.97 18.03
C GLY A 99 2.47 -1.59 17.86
N GLN A 100 2.79 -0.84 16.80
CA GLN A 100 2.14 0.45 16.55
C GLN A 100 0.68 0.27 16.13
N GLN A 101 -0.16 1.22 16.50
CA GLN A 101 -1.56 1.27 16.11
C GLN A 101 -1.75 2.13 14.86
N VAL A 102 -2.57 1.63 13.94
CA VAL A 102 -2.99 2.33 12.72
C VAL A 102 -4.51 2.35 12.61
N VAL A 103 -5.04 3.46 12.13
CA VAL A 103 -6.47 3.67 11.96
C VAL A 103 -6.74 4.22 10.56
N CYS A 104 -7.86 3.82 9.98
CA CYS A 104 -8.43 4.44 8.79
C CYS A 104 -9.74 5.13 9.20
N ALA A 105 -9.85 6.42 8.98
CA ALA A 105 -11.07 7.18 9.25
C ALA A 105 -11.15 8.38 8.32
N GLU A 106 -12.30 9.02 8.18
CA GLU A 106 -12.42 10.25 7.40
C GLU A 106 -11.44 11.31 7.91
N ARG A 107 -11.37 11.47 9.24
CA ARG A 107 -10.42 12.33 9.94
C ARG A 107 -9.81 11.57 11.11
N THR A 108 -8.50 11.56 11.23
CA THR A 108 -7.77 10.95 12.34
C THR A 108 -6.50 11.73 12.66
N LYS A 109 -5.78 11.31 13.69
CA LYS A 109 -4.50 11.95 14.03
C LYS A 109 -3.48 11.71 12.89
N VAL A 110 -2.68 12.72 12.59
CA VAL A 110 -1.61 12.66 11.60
C VAL A 110 -0.47 11.82 12.18
N LYS A 111 -0.58 10.50 12.03
CA LYS A 111 0.42 9.51 12.46
C LYS A 111 0.81 8.63 11.29
N LEU A 112 2.04 8.14 11.32
CA LEU A 112 2.56 7.21 10.32
C LEU A 112 1.65 5.97 10.19
N GLY A 113 1.29 5.61 8.94
CA GLY A 113 0.43 4.46 8.66
C GLY A 113 -1.08 4.73 8.79
N ASN A 114 -1.50 5.86 9.35
CA ASN A 114 -2.91 6.23 9.37
C ASN A 114 -3.39 6.61 7.98
N CYS A 115 -4.65 6.28 7.70
CA CYS A 115 -5.31 6.58 6.44
C CYS A 115 -6.46 7.56 6.70
N MET A 116 -6.52 8.66 5.93
CA MET A 116 -7.59 9.64 6.03
C MET A 116 -7.82 10.37 4.70
N GLN A 117 -8.90 11.15 4.66
CA GLN A 117 -9.17 11.99 3.49
C GLN A 117 -8.11 13.07 3.33
N LEU A 118 -7.77 13.39 2.09
CA LEU A 118 -6.73 14.36 1.74
C LEU A 118 -6.97 15.75 2.34
N GLN A 119 -8.24 16.18 2.47
CA GLN A 119 -8.60 17.48 3.04
C GLN A 119 -8.18 17.68 4.50
N TYR A 120 -7.98 16.59 5.25
CA TYR A 120 -7.60 16.65 6.66
C TYR A 120 -6.11 16.41 6.89
N ILE A 121 -5.35 16.17 5.83
CA ILE A 121 -3.90 16.03 5.90
C ILE A 121 -3.27 17.42 5.72
N PRO A 122 -2.40 17.86 6.63
CA PRO A 122 -1.73 19.18 6.50
C PRO A 122 -0.86 19.23 5.24
N MET A 123 -0.72 20.43 4.69
CA MET A 123 0.16 20.66 3.54
C MET A 123 1.62 20.36 3.89
N GLY A 124 2.40 19.95 2.91
CA GLY A 124 3.80 19.54 3.08
C GLY A 124 4.00 18.11 3.56
N TYR A 125 2.94 17.41 4.00
CA TYR A 125 3.04 16.01 4.41
C TYR A 125 3.23 15.08 3.22
N LYS A 126 4.05 14.05 3.43
CA LYS A 126 4.25 12.95 2.48
C LYS A 126 3.20 11.88 2.69
N VAL A 127 2.61 11.43 1.60
CA VAL A 127 1.58 10.39 1.58
C VAL A 127 1.87 9.34 0.52
N HIS A 128 1.36 8.14 0.75
CA HIS A 128 1.41 7.02 -0.21
C HIS A 128 0.03 6.37 -0.31
N ASN A 129 -0.11 5.38 -1.21
CA ASN A 129 -1.36 4.65 -1.42
C ASN A 129 -2.56 5.59 -1.64
N VAL A 130 -2.40 6.55 -2.56
CA VAL A 130 -3.38 7.61 -2.80
C VAL A 130 -4.49 7.12 -3.73
N GLU A 131 -5.73 7.40 -3.38
CA GLU A 131 -6.89 7.20 -4.25
C GLU A 131 -6.95 8.29 -5.33
N MET A 132 -7.37 7.88 -6.53
CA MET A 132 -7.68 8.81 -7.63
C MET A 132 -9.18 9.12 -7.71
N GLN A 133 -10.00 8.20 -7.28
CA GLN A 133 -11.46 8.32 -7.21
C GLN A 133 -11.93 7.72 -5.89
N ARG A 134 -12.84 8.40 -5.21
CA ARG A 134 -13.38 7.98 -3.92
C ARG A 134 -13.90 6.54 -3.98
N GLY A 135 -13.48 5.71 -3.01
CA GLY A 135 -13.93 4.34 -2.84
C GLY A 135 -13.28 3.31 -3.77
N ARG A 136 -12.39 3.71 -4.68
CA ARG A 136 -11.64 2.75 -5.52
C ARG A 136 -10.43 2.13 -4.83
N GLY A 137 -10.00 2.70 -3.72
CA GLY A 137 -8.76 2.33 -3.04
C GLY A 137 -7.54 2.98 -3.66
N GLY A 138 -6.40 2.89 -2.99
CA GLY A 138 -5.16 3.50 -3.43
C GLY A 138 -4.68 2.95 -4.77
N GLN A 139 -4.42 3.83 -5.72
CA GLN A 139 -4.02 3.49 -7.09
C GLN A 139 -2.62 3.93 -7.42
N ILE A 140 -2.17 5.07 -6.89
CA ILE A 140 -0.87 5.67 -7.16
C ILE A 140 0.01 5.69 -5.90
N VAL A 141 1.31 5.88 -6.10
CA VAL A 141 2.32 5.98 -5.01
C VAL A 141 2.29 4.74 -4.11
N ARG A 142 2.59 3.57 -4.69
CA ARG A 142 2.56 2.27 -4.00
C ARG A 142 3.88 1.51 -3.99
N SER A 143 4.88 2.03 -4.69
CA SER A 143 6.22 1.41 -4.76
C SER A 143 7.08 1.87 -3.59
N ALA A 144 8.10 1.08 -3.23
CA ALA A 144 9.06 1.49 -2.21
C ALA A 144 9.76 2.80 -2.57
N GLY A 145 10.02 3.63 -1.58
CA GLY A 145 10.71 4.90 -1.74
C GLY A 145 9.92 5.97 -2.50
N THR A 146 8.62 5.74 -2.78
CA THR A 146 7.78 6.74 -3.44
C THR A 146 6.84 7.40 -2.45
N SER A 147 6.73 8.73 -2.54
CA SER A 147 5.76 9.53 -1.81
C SER A 147 5.19 10.63 -2.70
N ALA A 148 3.97 11.03 -2.45
CA ALA A 148 3.41 12.27 -2.97
C ALA A 148 3.39 13.31 -1.85
N THR A 149 3.61 14.58 -2.19
CA THR A 149 3.58 15.68 -1.22
C THR A 149 2.34 16.55 -1.46
N LEU A 150 1.61 16.88 -0.40
CA LEU A 150 0.49 17.80 -0.48
C LEU A 150 1.03 19.24 -0.64
N MET A 151 0.70 19.88 -1.77
CA MET A 151 1.19 21.24 -2.09
C MET A 151 0.19 22.33 -1.72
N GLY A 152 -1.10 22.10 -1.91
CA GLY A 152 -2.13 23.09 -1.68
C GLY A 152 -3.53 22.56 -1.94
N ALA A 153 -4.52 23.38 -1.67
CA ALA A 153 -5.93 23.13 -1.97
C ALA A 153 -6.41 24.11 -3.06
N ASP A 154 -7.21 23.61 -3.98
CA ASP A 154 -7.83 24.38 -5.06
C ASP A 154 -9.31 23.97 -5.15
N GLY A 155 -10.17 24.70 -4.44
CA GLY A 155 -11.59 24.41 -4.32
C GLY A 155 -11.88 23.01 -3.76
N ASP A 156 -12.43 22.14 -4.59
CA ASP A 156 -12.74 20.75 -4.23
C ASP A 156 -11.58 19.77 -4.48
N PHE A 157 -10.42 20.28 -4.88
CA PHE A 157 -9.26 19.48 -5.21
C PHE A 157 -8.08 19.80 -4.30
N ILE A 158 -7.26 18.78 -4.08
CA ILE A 158 -5.94 18.90 -3.44
C ILE A 158 -4.88 18.71 -4.52
N LEU A 159 -3.88 19.58 -4.51
CA LEU A 159 -2.73 19.51 -5.39
C LEU A 159 -1.68 18.57 -4.79
N LEU A 160 -1.40 17.49 -5.50
CA LEU A 160 -0.40 16.50 -5.09
C LEU A 160 0.78 16.54 -6.06
N GLN A 161 1.97 16.79 -5.53
CA GLN A 161 3.21 16.58 -6.27
C GLN A 161 3.56 15.11 -6.25
N LEU A 162 3.57 14.46 -7.42
CA LEU A 162 3.93 13.06 -7.59
C LEU A 162 5.45 12.86 -7.64
N PRO A 163 5.94 11.61 -7.47
CA PRO A 163 7.37 11.29 -7.62
C PRO A 163 7.95 11.67 -8.98
N SER A 164 7.12 11.79 -10.02
CA SER A 164 7.50 12.26 -11.37
C SER A 164 7.69 13.77 -11.48
N SER A 165 7.54 14.52 -10.37
CA SER A 165 7.47 15.99 -10.31
C SER A 165 6.20 16.59 -10.89
N GLU A 166 5.31 15.78 -11.45
CA GLU A 166 3.99 16.23 -11.94
C GLU A 166 3.12 16.67 -10.75
N VAL A 167 2.42 17.80 -10.90
CA VAL A 167 1.39 18.24 -9.95
C VAL A 167 0.02 17.79 -10.47
N ARG A 168 -0.67 17.01 -9.67
CA ARG A 168 -1.96 16.42 -10.03
C ARG A 168 -3.06 16.86 -9.08
N LYS A 169 -4.22 17.21 -9.66
CA LYS A 169 -5.43 17.53 -8.90
C LYS A 169 -6.16 16.23 -8.55
N VAL A 170 -6.43 16.04 -7.26
CA VAL A 170 -7.19 14.90 -6.73
C VAL A 170 -8.31 15.43 -5.84
N ARG A 171 -9.50 14.83 -5.89
CA ARG A 171 -10.63 15.27 -5.07
C ARG A 171 -10.27 15.19 -3.58
N LYS A 172 -10.63 16.21 -2.83
CA LYS A 172 -10.35 16.35 -1.39
C LYS A 172 -10.87 15.21 -0.53
N GLU A 173 -11.93 14.53 -0.98
CA GLU A 173 -12.55 13.37 -0.30
C GLU A 173 -11.80 12.04 -0.51
N CYS A 174 -10.84 12.00 -1.44
CA CYS A 174 -10.04 10.80 -1.67
C CYS A 174 -9.15 10.49 -0.48
N PHE A 175 -8.95 9.20 -0.22
CA PHE A 175 -8.12 8.74 0.88
C PHE A 175 -6.64 8.61 0.49
N ALA A 176 -5.78 8.84 1.46
CA ALA A 176 -4.35 8.57 1.36
C ALA A 176 -3.82 8.08 2.71
N THR A 177 -2.70 7.35 2.68
CA THR A 177 -2.00 6.89 3.88
C THR A 177 -0.79 7.77 4.14
N ILE A 178 -0.57 8.17 5.39
CA ILE A 178 0.51 9.05 5.81
C ILE A 178 1.83 8.28 5.84
N GLY A 179 2.88 8.87 5.27
CA GLY A 179 4.23 8.34 5.20
C GLY A 179 4.68 8.01 3.77
N MET A 180 5.88 7.47 3.66
CA MET A 180 6.56 7.13 2.40
C MET A 180 6.72 5.62 2.28
#